data_69f4a8421da4ed860bb57936b52ccc2a
#
_entry.id   69f4a8421da4ed860bb57936b52ccc2a
#
_cell.length_a   1.000
_cell.length_b   1.000
_cell.length_c   1.000
_cell.angle_alpha   90.00
_cell.angle_beta   90.00
_cell.angle_gamma   90.00
#
_symmetry.space_group_name_H-M   'P 1'
#
loop_
_entity.id
_entity.type
_entity.pdbx_description
1 polymer ?
#
loop_
_entity_poly.entity_id
_entity_poly.type
_entity_poly.pdbx_seq_one_letter_code
_entity_poly.pdbx_strand_id
1 'polypeptide(L)'
;MATRPIWRGHLRLALVTCPVALHSVIRASGELHFHYINPKTGNRVRMVTLDAETDDEVARRDLVKGYEFEKDRYVLLDEADFAKAKIESSSTLVIDKFVALDSIDPIYFDTSYYVVPDGEAGQDVYTVLRDAIADAAQAALARVVIARRERPVAIMPMGKGLVCHTLHEPRELHDAKPLFDTIPAAKPDAEMVKLARQLIERQEGRFEPADSEDHYETRLREVIAAKLKGEGITPEAPETPRRDNVIDLMAALKASLRRGGDTAEAAPSGSRKAAPARRKAAAKRSAPSRRRA
;
A
#
# COMPACT_ATOMS: atom_id res chain seq x y z
N MET A 1 15.75 -15.87 1.55
CA MET A 1 15.10 -16.99 0.85
C MET A 1 14.58 -16.48 -0.49
N ALA A 2 14.86 -17.16 -1.60
CA ALA A 2 14.32 -16.77 -2.90
C ALA A 2 12.79 -16.94 -2.88
N THR A 3 12.07 -15.89 -3.27
CA THR A 3 10.60 -15.93 -3.37
C THR A 3 10.21 -16.83 -4.54
N ARG A 4 9.13 -17.61 -4.38
CA ARG A 4 8.60 -18.42 -5.48
C ARG A 4 8.12 -17.49 -6.61
N PRO A 5 8.52 -17.73 -7.87
CA PRO A 5 8.02 -16.94 -8.99
C PRO A 5 6.50 -17.14 -9.16
N ILE A 6 5.81 -16.06 -9.49
CA ILE A 6 4.37 -16.07 -9.79
C ILE A 6 4.10 -16.41 -11.26
N TRP A 7 5.09 -16.19 -12.12
CA TRP A 7 5.03 -16.47 -13.55
C TRP A 7 6.42 -16.84 -14.07
N ARG A 8 6.47 -17.73 -15.04
CA ARG A 8 7.68 -18.13 -15.77
C ARG A 8 7.39 -18.16 -17.25
N GLY A 9 8.35 -17.71 -18.06
CA GLY A 9 8.20 -17.67 -19.49
C GLY A 9 9.40 -17.03 -20.18
N HIS A 10 9.15 -16.36 -21.28
CA HIS A 10 10.19 -15.80 -22.11
C HIS A 10 9.95 -14.30 -22.36
N LEU A 11 10.97 -13.47 -22.19
CA LEU A 11 10.99 -12.10 -22.68
C LEU A 11 11.49 -12.12 -24.12
N ARG A 12 10.71 -11.58 -25.05
CA ARG A 12 11.04 -11.58 -26.48
C ARG A 12 11.09 -10.16 -27.03
N LEU A 13 12.20 -9.84 -27.64
CA LEU A 13 12.39 -8.64 -28.45
C LEU A 13 12.76 -9.07 -29.87
N ALA A 14 11.88 -8.90 -30.82
CA ALA A 14 12.02 -9.37 -32.20
C ALA A 14 12.35 -10.90 -32.24
N LEU A 15 13.54 -11.26 -32.69
CA LEU A 15 14.03 -12.66 -32.76
C LEU A 15 14.81 -13.08 -31.52
N VAL A 16 15.11 -12.15 -30.62
CA VAL A 16 15.85 -12.44 -29.38
C VAL A 16 14.89 -12.87 -28.30
N THR A 17 15.15 -14.01 -27.68
CA THR A 17 14.30 -14.57 -26.63
C THR A 17 15.14 -14.94 -25.41
N CYS A 18 14.68 -14.54 -24.23
CA CYS A 18 15.35 -14.78 -22.96
C CYS A 18 14.38 -15.43 -21.97
N PRO A 19 14.70 -16.60 -21.37
CA PRO A 19 13.90 -17.16 -20.31
C PRO A 19 13.94 -16.27 -19.06
N VAL A 20 12.76 -15.91 -18.53
CA VAL A 20 12.63 -15.05 -17.37
C VAL A 20 11.54 -15.52 -16.41
N ALA A 21 11.69 -15.15 -15.15
CA ALA A 21 10.71 -15.36 -14.11
C ALA A 21 10.29 -14.03 -13.48
N LEU A 22 9.00 -13.90 -13.17
CA LEU A 22 8.44 -12.75 -12.45
C LEU A 22 8.25 -13.09 -10.97
N HIS A 23 8.79 -12.27 -10.11
CA HIS A 23 8.64 -12.36 -8.66
C HIS A 23 7.93 -11.14 -8.12
N SER A 24 6.96 -11.33 -7.21
CA SER A 24 6.29 -10.20 -6.57
C SER A 24 7.29 -9.33 -5.81
N VAL A 25 7.19 -8.01 -5.98
CA VAL A 25 7.90 -7.02 -5.17
C VAL A 25 7.29 -6.98 -3.75
N ILE A 26 5.98 -7.16 -3.65
CA ILE A 26 5.26 -7.09 -2.39
C ILE A 26 5.43 -8.39 -1.61
N ARG A 27 5.74 -8.27 -0.32
CA ARG A 27 5.73 -9.39 0.61
C ARG A 27 4.32 -9.57 1.17
N ALA A 28 3.74 -10.75 0.98
CA ALA A 28 2.50 -11.13 1.67
C ALA A 28 2.70 -11.43 3.17
N SER A 29 3.96 -11.47 3.66
CA SER A 29 4.30 -11.78 5.04
C SER A 29 4.43 -10.51 5.86
N GLY A 30 3.57 -10.34 6.80
CA GLY A 30 3.62 -9.24 7.78
C GLY A 30 2.26 -8.68 8.15
N GLU A 31 1.26 -8.85 7.32
CA GLU A 31 -0.10 -8.40 7.62
C GLU A 31 -0.69 -9.17 8.80
N LEU A 32 -1.39 -8.44 9.67
CA LEU A 32 -2.14 -9.04 10.77
C LEU A 32 -3.36 -9.79 10.22
N HIS A 33 -3.37 -11.11 10.37
CA HIS A 33 -4.52 -11.92 9.96
C HIS A 33 -5.44 -12.19 11.14
N PHE A 34 -6.72 -11.88 10.98
CA PHE A 34 -7.74 -12.08 11.99
C PHE A 34 -8.69 -13.22 11.60
N HIS A 35 -9.13 -13.98 12.59
CA HIS A 35 -10.15 -14.99 12.44
C HIS A 35 -11.42 -14.56 13.17
N TYR A 36 -12.57 -14.85 12.59
CA TYR A 36 -13.82 -14.65 13.27
C TYR A 36 -14.01 -15.71 14.36
N ILE A 37 -14.22 -15.24 15.59
CA ILE A 37 -14.41 -16.07 16.78
C ILE A 37 -15.80 -15.80 17.35
N ASN A 38 -16.53 -16.84 17.67
CA ASN A 38 -17.78 -16.71 18.40
C ASN A 38 -17.46 -16.33 19.87
N PRO A 39 -17.84 -15.14 20.34
CA PRO A 39 -17.46 -14.68 21.69
C PRO A 39 -18.10 -15.51 22.83
N LYS A 40 -19.21 -16.22 22.53
CA LYS A 40 -19.89 -17.05 23.53
C LYS A 40 -19.23 -18.41 23.73
N THR A 41 -18.66 -18.99 22.69
CA THR A 41 -18.11 -20.35 22.71
C THR A 41 -16.57 -20.37 22.63
N GLY A 42 -15.94 -19.25 22.23
CA GLY A 42 -14.49 -19.17 21.97
C GLY A 42 -14.05 -19.91 20.69
N ASN A 43 -14.97 -20.48 19.94
CA ASN A 43 -14.64 -21.26 18.75
C ASN A 43 -14.49 -20.39 17.51
N ARG A 44 -13.58 -20.81 16.61
CA ARG A 44 -13.46 -20.20 15.28
C ARG A 44 -14.71 -20.46 14.44
N VAL A 45 -15.22 -19.41 13.78
CA VAL A 45 -16.36 -19.49 12.87
C VAL A 45 -15.86 -19.84 11.47
N ARG A 46 -16.59 -20.69 10.74
CA ARG A 46 -16.43 -20.96 9.32
C ARG A 46 -17.58 -20.36 8.52
N MET A 47 -17.31 -19.94 7.30
CA MET A 47 -18.33 -19.51 6.38
C MET A 47 -18.74 -20.70 5.50
N VAL A 48 -20.03 -20.86 5.32
CA VAL A 48 -20.62 -21.83 4.40
C VAL A 48 -21.36 -21.09 3.29
N THR A 49 -21.45 -21.69 2.12
CA THR A 49 -22.21 -21.13 0.99
C THR A 49 -23.59 -21.77 0.99
N LEU A 50 -24.62 -20.94 0.98
CA LEU A 50 -26.00 -21.38 0.94
C LEU A 50 -26.60 -20.99 -0.42
N ASP A 51 -27.50 -21.82 -0.95
CA ASP A 51 -28.39 -21.45 -2.03
C ASP A 51 -29.35 -20.36 -1.57
N ALA A 52 -29.53 -19.31 -2.36
CA ALA A 52 -30.26 -18.12 -1.95
C ALA A 52 -31.80 -18.35 -1.86
N GLU A 53 -32.32 -19.40 -2.50
CA GLU A 53 -33.76 -19.68 -2.50
C GLU A 53 -34.13 -20.83 -1.57
N THR A 54 -33.29 -21.84 -1.47
CA THR A 54 -33.57 -23.06 -0.71
C THR A 54 -32.92 -23.08 0.66
N ASP A 55 -31.95 -22.18 0.96
CA ASP A 55 -31.10 -22.17 2.16
C ASP A 55 -30.26 -23.45 2.34
N ASP A 56 -30.17 -24.31 1.30
CA ASP A 56 -29.33 -25.51 1.34
C ASP A 56 -27.85 -25.20 1.28
N GLU A 57 -27.03 -25.89 2.05
CA GLU A 57 -25.56 -25.76 1.99
C GLU A 57 -25.02 -26.38 0.70
N VAL A 58 -24.36 -25.57 -0.14
CA VAL A 58 -23.75 -25.99 -1.41
C VAL A 58 -22.24 -25.96 -1.27
N ALA A 59 -21.57 -27.08 -1.56
CA ALA A 59 -20.12 -27.14 -1.51
C ALA A 59 -19.52 -26.30 -2.64
N ARG A 60 -18.46 -25.54 -2.34
CA ARG A 60 -17.82 -24.63 -3.29
C ARG A 60 -17.36 -25.31 -4.60
N ARG A 61 -17.04 -26.61 -4.55
CA ARG A 61 -16.65 -27.40 -5.72
C ARG A 61 -17.81 -27.65 -6.69
N ASP A 62 -19.04 -27.57 -6.19
CA ASP A 62 -20.26 -27.86 -6.97
C ASP A 62 -20.86 -26.57 -7.56
N LEU A 63 -20.24 -25.41 -7.26
CA LEU A 63 -20.64 -24.13 -7.80
C LEU A 63 -20.02 -23.90 -9.17
N VAL A 64 -20.83 -23.41 -10.11
CA VAL A 64 -20.40 -22.91 -11.42
C VAL A 64 -20.50 -21.38 -11.46
N LYS A 65 -19.79 -20.75 -12.38
CA LYS A 65 -19.86 -19.28 -12.55
C LYS A 65 -21.01 -18.90 -13.48
N GLY A 66 -21.88 -18.02 -13.02
CA GLY A 66 -22.93 -17.43 -13.83
C GLY A 66 -22.56 -15.98 -14.22
N TYR A 67 -22.73 -15.64 -15.51
CA TYR A 67 -22.67 -14.27 -15.99
C TYR A 67 -24.10 -13.75 -16.11
N GLU A 68 -24.45 -12.73 -15.34
CA GLU A 68 -25.76 -12.08 -15.41
C GLU A 68 -25.81 -11.16 -16.63
N PHE A 69 -26.66 -11.46 -17.60
CA PHE A 69 -26.84 -10.68 -18.82
C PHE A 69 -28.13 -9.87 -18.83
N GLU A 70 -29.12 -10.28 -18.06
CA GLU A 70 -30.34 -9.54 -17.71
C GLU A 70 -30.63 -9.82 -16.25
N LYS A 71 -31.43 -8.97 -15.60
CA LYS A 71 -31.79 -9.12 -14.19
C LYS A 71 -32.31 -10.55 -13.91
N ASP A 72 -31.67 -11.24 -12.96
CA ASP A 72 -31.98 -12.61 -12.53
C ASP A 72 -31.88 -13.68 -13.65
N ARG A 73 -31.17 -13.37 -14.76
CA ARG A 73 -30.90 -14.31 -15.86
C ARG A 73 -29.41 -14.52 -16.06
N TYR A 74 -28.98 -15.76 -15.95
CA TYR A 74 -27.57 -16.13 -15.95
C TYR A 74 -27.19 -17.08 -17.08
N VAL A 75 -26.06 -16.82 -17.72
CA VAL A 75 -25.37 -17.80 -18.57
C VAL A 75 -24.34 -18.51 -17.69
N LEU A 76 -24.46 -19.82 -17.56
CA LEU A 76 -23.50 -20.63 -16.82
C LEU A 76 -22.25 -20.87 -17.68
N LEU A 77 -21.08 -20.65 -17.08
CA LEU A 77 -19.78 -20.84 -17.71
C LEU A 77 -19.02 -21.94 -16.98
N ASP A 78 -18.63 -22.95 -17.72
CA ASP A 78 -17.83 -24.06 -17.22
C ASP A 78 -16.32 -23.84 -17.45
N GLU A 79 -15.46 -24.76 -16.96
CA GLU A 79 -14.02 -24.65 -17.16
C GLU A 79 -13.60 -24.76 -18.63
N ALA A 80 -14.38 -25.46 -19.49
CA ALA A 80 -14.09 -25.58 -20.91
C ALA A 80 -14.32 -24.24 -21.64
N ASP A 81 -15.30 -23.46 -21.21
CA ASP A 81 -15.55 -22.12 -21.76
C ASP A 81 -14.43 -21.16 -21.43
N PHE A 82 -13.93 -21.20 -20.17
CA PHE A 82 -12.75 -20.43 -19.78
C PHE A 82 -11.47 -20.91 -20.49
N ALA A 83 -11.36 -22.20 -20.81
CA ALA A 83 -10.24 -22.73 -21.57
C ALA A 83 -10.24 -22.24 -23.03
N LYS A 84 -11.42 -22.14 -23.67
CA LYS A 84 -11.57 -21.58 -25.04
C LYS A 84 -11.21 -20.09 -25.10
N ALA A 85 -11.52 -19.34 -24.03
CA ALA A 85 -11.18 -17.92 -23.93
C ALA A 85 -9.71 -17.67 -23.60
N LYS A 86 -8.92 -18.72 -23.37
CA LYS A 86 -7.50 -18.63 -23.01
C LYS A 86 -6.67 -18.17 -24.20
N ILE A 87 -5.95 -17.06 -24.04
CA ILE A 87 -5.00 -16.55 -25.04
C ILE A 87 -3.78 -17.47 -25.09
N GLU A 88 -3.38 -17.91 -26.28
CA GLU A 88 -2.25 -18.84 -26.49
C GLU A 88 -0.89 -18.31 -26.03
N SER A 89 -0.71 -17.00 -25.91
CA SER A 89 0.57 -16.36 -25.57
C SER A 89 0.88 -16.33 -24.07
N SER A 90 0.33 -17.24 -23.27
CA SER A 90 0.43 -17.20 -21.81
C SER A 90 1.86 -17.33 -21.22
N SER A 91 2.87 -17.66 -22.01
CA SER A 91 4.26 -17.89 -21.57
C SER A 91 5.29 -16.96 -22.21
N THR A 92 4.88 -15.93 -22.96
CA THR A 92 5.83 -15.02 -23.63
C THR A 92 5.42 -13.57 -23.40
N LEU A 93 6.37 -12.79 -22.87
CA LEU A 93 6.34 -11.32 -22.81
C LEU A 93 6.91 -10.79 -24.12
N VAL A 94 6.08 -10.39 -25.05
CA VAL A 94 6.51 -9.80 -26.32
C VAL A 94 6.62 -8.29 -26.13
N ILE A 95 7.81 -7.74 -26.35
CA ILE A 95 8.00 -6.27 -26.36
C ILE A 95 7.42 -5.73 -27.67
N ASP A 96 6.40 -4.88 -27.55
CA ASP A 96 5.71 -4.27 -28.68
C ASP A 96 6.38 -2.97 -29.11
N LYS A 97 6.78 -2.13 -28.15
CA LYS A 97 7.42 -0.83 -28.40
C LYS A 97 8.17 -0.32 -27.17
N PHE A 98 8.99 0.69 -27.40
CA PHE A 98 9.66 1.44 -26.34
C PHE A 98 9.09 2.87 -26.25
N VAL A 99 9.01 3.40 -25.04
CA VAL A 99 8.54 4.76 -24.77
C VAL A 99 9.45 5.43 -23.75
N ALA A 100 9.51 6.76 -23.75
CA ALA A 100 10.25 7.49 -22.73
C ALA A 100 9.64 7.21 -21.34
N LEU A 101 10.49 7.09 -20.31
CA LEU A 101 10.04 6.74 -18.95
C LEU A 101 9.02 7.75 -18.40
N ASP A 102 9.22 9.03 -18.66
CA ASP A 102 8.39 10.15 -18.23
C ASP A 102 7.10 10.30 -19.04
N SER A 103 6.94 9.55 -20.14
CA SER A 103 5.71 9.55 -20.94
C SER A 103 4.59 8.69 -20.36
N ILE A 104 4.90 7.84 -19.37
CA ILE A 104 3.91 7.01 -18.67
C ILE A 104 3.50 7.75 -17.41
N ASP A 105 2.26 8.27 -17.41
CA ASP A 105 1.72 8.90 -16.20
C ASP A 105 1.66 7.87 -15.05
N PRO A 106 2.15 8.22 -13.85
CA PRO A 106 2.14 7.33 -12.67
C PRO A 106 0.78 6.72 -12.34
N ILE A 107 -0.32 7.35 -12.73
CA ILE A 107 -1.69 6.84 -12.52
C ILE A 107 -1.94 5.49 -13.22
N TYR A 108 -1.15 5.15 -14.25
CA TYR A 108 -1.28 3.89 -14.96
C TYR A 108 -0.60 2.72 -14.26
N PHE A 109 0.36 2.96 -13.35
CA PHE A 109 1.06 1.86 -12.68
C PHE A 109 0.18 1.18 -11.63
N ASP A 110 0.11 -0.18 -11.70
CA ASP A 110 -0.61 -1.01 -10.74
C ASP A 110 0.38 -1.86 -9.92
N THR A 111 0.61 -3.09 -10.27
CA THR A 111 1.40 -4.05 -9.50
C THR A 111 2.80 -4.23 -10.08
N SER A 112 3.79 -4.33 -9.18
CA SER A 112 5.20 -4.43 -9.56
C SER A 112 5.76 -5.83 -9.36
N TYR A 113 6.63 -6.27 -10.29
CA TYR A 113 7.30 -7.55 -10.27
C TYR A 113 8.77 -7.40 -10.64
N TYR A 114 9.65 -8.09 -9.93
CA TYR A 114 11.02 -8.25 -10.36
C TYR A 114 11.07 -9.22 -11.53
N VAL A 115 11.79 -8.87 -12.58
CA VAL A 115 12.09 -9.73 -13.73
C VAL A 115 13.50 -10.25 -13.57
N VAL A 116 13.67 -11.54 -13.46
CA VAL A 116 14.99 -12.17 -13.33
C VAL A 116 15.17 -13.25 -14.39
N PRO A 117 16.41 -13.54 -14.82
CA PRO A 117 16.65 -14.65 -15.75
C PRO A 117 16.30 -15.97 -15.09
N ASP A 118 15.63 -16.85 -15.82
CA ASP A 118 15.27 -18.20 -15.35
C ASP A 118 16.28 -19.23 -15.87
N GLY A 119 17.29 -19.51 -15.06
CA GLY A 119 18.42 -20.38 -15.37
C GLY A 119 19.63 -19.68 -16.00
N GLU A 120 20.70 -20.42 -16.17
CA GLU A 120 21.99 -19.89 -16.66
C GLU A 120 21.97 -19.54 -18.16
N ALA A 121 21.26 -20.30 -18.97
CA ALA A 121 21.24 -20.15 -20.43
C ALA A 121 20.70 -18.79 -20.93
N GLY A 122 19.96 -18.04 -20.07
CA GLY A 122 19.38 -16.76 -20.43
C GLY A 122 20.14 -15.54 -19.89
N GLN A 123 21.15 -15.74 -19.06
CA GLN A 123 21.78 -14.63 -18.32
C GLN A 123 22.49 -13.62 -19.24
N ASP A 124 23.20 -14.08 -20.26
CA ASP A 124 23.90 -13.21 -21.20
C ASP A 124 22.92 -12.34 -21.98
N VAL A 125 21.88 -12.97 -22.54
CA VAL A 125 20.84 -12.28 -23.31
C VAL A 125 20.09 -11.29 -22.41
N TYR A 126 19.75 -11.71 -21.18
CA TYR A 126 19.10 -10.85 -20.20
C TYR A 126 19.93 -9.60 -19.90
N THR A 127 21.23 -9.78 -19.68
CA THR A 127 22.15 -8.67 -19.36
C THR A 127 22.23 -7.68 -20.51
N VAL A 128 22.35 -8.16 -21.76
CA VAL A 128 22.37 -7.31 -22.95
C VAL A 128 21.05 -6.53 -23.08
N LEU A 129 19.90 -7.18 -22.92
CA LEU A 129 18.58 -6.51 -23.00
C LEU A 129 18.42 -5.46 -21.90
N ARG A 130 18.80 -5.80 -20.65
CA ARG A 130 18.74 -4.87 -19.52
C ARG A 130 19.59 -3.62 -19.78
N ASP A 131 20.83 -3.79 -20.20
CA ASP A 131 21.77 -2.68 -20.42
C ASP A 131 21.31 -1.83 -21.60
N ALA A 132 20.84 -2.44 -22.69
CA ALA A 132 20.29 -1.70 -23.83
C ALA A 132 19.04 -0.86 -23.46
N ILE A 133 18.15 -1.39 -22.62
CA ILE A 133 16.97 -0.66 -22.14
C ILE A 133 17.40 0.48 -21.20
N ALA A 134 18.42 0.24 -20.36
CA ALA A 134 18.95 1.25 -19.44
C ALA A 134 19.63 2.41 -20.19
N ASP A 135 20.48 2.08 -21.15
CA ASP A 135 21.20 3.08 -21.95
C ASP A 135 20.24 3.95 -22.79
N ALA A 136 19.15 3.35 -23.27
CA ALA A 136 18.11 4.07 -24.01
C ALA A 136 17.25 4.98 -23.12
N ALA A 137 17.31 4.85 -21.79
CA ALA A 137 16.44 5.54 -20.83
C ALA A 137 14.95 5.41 -21.17
N GLN A 138 14.53 4.23 -21.62
CA GLN A 138 13.18 3.94 -22.06
C GLN A 138 12.52 2.83 -21.23
N ALA A 139 11.20 2.77 -21.28
CA ALA A 139 10.41 1.63 -20.83
C ALA A 139 9.99 0.78 -22.03
N ALA A 140 10.14 -0.54 -21.91
CA ALA A 140 9.62 -1.49 -22.88
C ALA A 140 8.16 -1.81 -22.55
N LEU A 141 7.24 -1.53 -23.48
CA LEU A 141 5.84 -1.92 -23.34
C LEU A 141 5.64 -3.32 -23.91
N ALA A 142 4.96 -4.14 -23.15
CA ALA A 142 4.69 -5.53 -23.48
C ALA A 142 3.29 -5.94 -22.94
N ARG A 143 2.91 -7.20 -23.21
CA ARG A 143 1.73 -7.82 -22.62
C ARG A 143 2.10 -9.12 -21.94
N VAL A 144 1.46 -9.40 -20.82
CA VAL A 144 1.65 -10.64 -20.06
C VAL A 144 0.31 -11.24 -19.65
N VAL A 145 0.21 -12.56 -19.66
CA VAL A 145 -0.96 -13.25 -19.10
C VAL A 145 -0.60 -13.74 -17.70
N ILE A 146 -1.17 -13.07 -16.68
CA ILE A 146 -1.04 -13.41 -15.26
C ILE A 146 -2.43 -13.75 -14.72
N ALA A 147 -2.57 -14.88 -14.02
CA ALA A 147 -3.85 -15.32 -13.44
C ALA A 147 -5.01 -15.35 -14.46
N ARG A 148 -4.75 -15.84 -15.67
CA ARG A 148 -5.71 -15.95 -16.79
C ARG A 148 -6.18 -14.61 -17.37
N ARG A 149 -5.52 -13.50 -17.04
CA ARG A 149 -5.80 -12.18 -17.60
C ARG A 149 -4.57 -11.65 -18.35
N GLU A 150 -4.80 -11.18 -19.57
CA GLU A 150 -3.80 -10.40 -20.29
C GLU A 150 -3.75 -9.00 -19.67
N ARG A 151 -2.54 -8.53 -19.37
CA ARG A 151 -2.30 -7.20 -18.81
C ARG A 151 -1.21 -6.49 -19.60
N PRO A 152 -1.41 -5.21 -19.93
CA PRO A 152 -0.32 -4.39 -20.44
C PRO A 152 0.72 -4.18 -19.33
N VAL A 153 1.98 -4.17 -19.69
CA VAL A 153 3.09 -3.99 -18.75
C VAL A 153 4.13 -3.03 -19.29
N ALA A 154 4.80 -2.32 -18.38
CA ALA A 154 6.00 -1.55 -18.64
C ALA A 154 7.19 -2.24 -17.95
N ILE A 155 8.23 -2.56 -18.72
CA ILE A 155 9.47 -3.15 -18.22
C ILE A 155 10.54 -2.07 -18.22
N MET A 156 11.16 -1.85 -17.06
CA MET A 156 12.13 -0.78 -16.83
C MET A 156 13.38 -1.32 -16.14
N PRO A 157 14.56 -0.72 -16.33
CA PRO A 157 15.76 -1.10 -15.62
C PRO A 157 15.67 -0.68 -14.14
N MET A 158 16.16 -1.53 -13.26
CA MET A 158 16.25 -1.26 -11.82
C MET A 158 17.51 -1.88 -11.23
N GLY A 159 18.54 -1.07 -10.99
CA GLY A 159 19.83 -1.53 -10.49
C GLY A 159 20.44 -2.59 -11.41
N LYS A 160 20.68 -3.79 -10.89
CA LYS A 160 21.25 -4.92 -11.67
C LYS A 160 20.21 -5.76 -12.40
N GLY A 161 18.94 -5.39 -12.35
CA GLY A 161 17.84 -6.16 -12.91
C GLY A 161 16.84 -5.32 -13.69
N LEU A 162 15.70 -5.95 -13.99
CA LEU A 162 14.54 -5.32 -14.60
C LEU A 162 13.37 -5.42 -13.64
N VAL A 163 12.51 -4.41 -13.65
CA VAL A 163 11.20 -4.41 -12.99
C VAL A 163 10.12 -4.34 -14.05
N CYS A 164 9.05 -5.07 -13.83
CA CYS A 164 7.86 -5.10 -14.68
C CYS A 164 6.68 -4.57 -13.86
N HIS A 165 6.06 -3.51 -14.33
CA HIS A 165 4.85 -2.96 -13.74
C HIS A 165 3.66 -3.30 -14.62
N THR A 166 2.59 -3.89 -14.04
CA THR A 166 1.32 -3.94 -14.76
C THR A 166 0.75 -2.53 -14.87
N LEU A 167 0.06 -2.28 -15.97
CA LEU A 167 -0.58 -1.00 -16.21
C LEU A 167 -2.09 -1.16 -16.19
N HIS A 168 -2.79 -0.17 -15.65
CA HIS A 168 -4.23 -0.07 -15.78
C HIS A 168 -4.63 0.15 -17.25
N GLU A 169 -5.71 -0.49 -17.67
CA GLU A 169 -6.32 -0.17 -18.95
C GLU A 169 -7.06 1.19 -18.86
N PRO A 170 -7.12 1.98 -19.94
CA PRO A 170 -7.82 3.29 -19.92
C PRO A 170 -9.26 3.21 -19.40
N ARG A 171 -9.96 2.10 -19.63
CA ARG A 171 -11.32 1.86 -19.15
C ARG A 171 -11.43 1.61 -17.63
N GLU A 172 -10.34 1.31 -16.96
CA GLU A 172 -10.28 1.08 -15.53
C GLU A 172 -10.08 2.39 -14.76
N LEU A 173 -9.68 3.46 -15.45
CA LEU A 173 -9.43 4.78 -14.87
C LEU A 173 -10.63 5.69 -15.06
N HIS A 174 -10.98 6.42 -14.01
CA HIS A 174 -11.96 7.49 -14.11
C HIS A 174 -11.37 8.68 -14.89
N ASP A 175 -12.18 9.31 -15.74
CA ASP A 175 -11.80 10.59 -16.34
C ASP A 175 -11.69 11.66 -15.24
N ALA A 176 -10.53 12.27 -15.13
CA ALA A 176 -10.27 13.34 -14.15
C ALA A 176 -10.97 14.66 -14.52
N LYS A 177 -11.26 14.87 -15.81
CA LYS A 177 -11.80 16.14 -16.31
C LYS A 177 -13.09 16.57 -15.62
N PRO A 178 -14.15 15.73 -15.47
CA PRO A 178 -15.36 16.12 -14.78
C PRO A 178 -15.14 16.50 -13.31
N LEU A 179 -14.11 15.91 -12.67
CA LEU A 179 -13.77 16.22 -11.29
C LEU A 179 -13.02 17.54 -11.19
N PHE A 180 -12.05 17.77 -12.06
CA PHE A 180 -11.22 18.98 -12.04
C PHE A 180 -11.97 20.22 -12.56
N ASP A 181 -12.94 20.04 -13.46
CA ASP A 181 -13.80 21.14 -13.93
C ASP A 181 -14.65 21.76 -12.79
N THR A 182 -14.80 21.07 -11.67
CA THR A 182 -15.47 21.64 -10.47
C THR A 182 -14.58 22.59 -9.67
N ILE A 183 -13.26 22.61 -9.91
CA ILE A 183 -12.31 23.45 -9.22
C ILE A 183 -12.42 24.89 -9.77
N PRO A 184 -12.74 25.88 -8.92
CA PRO A 184 -12.86 27.26 -9.38
C PRO A 184 -11.55 27.78 -9.98
N ALA A 185 -11.63 28.44 -11.14
CA ALA A 185 -10.50 29.13 -11.76
C ALA A 185 -10.18 30.45 -11.03
N ALA A 186 -9.71 30.35 -9.80
CA ALA A 186 -9.27 31.51 -9.03
C ALA A 186 -7.79 31.81 -9.31
N LYS A 187 -7.44 33.08 -9.46
CA LYS A 187 -6.03 33.51 -9.46
C LYS A 187 -5.59 33.71 -8.01
N PRO A 188 -4.69 32.88 -7.48
CA PRO A 188 -4.23 33.05 -6.11
C PRO A 188 -3.38 34.32 -5.98
N ASP A 189 -3.38 34.88 -4.78
CA ASP A 189 -2.49 35.99 -4.45
C ASP A 189 -1.02 35.56 -4.55
N ALA A 190 -0.22 36.36 -5.27
CA ALA A 190 1.19 36.05 -5.52
C ALA A 190 2.03 35.98 -4.23
N GLU A 191 1.69 36.80 -3.22
CA GLU A 191 2.38 36.78 -1.94
C GLU A 191 2.07 35.50 -1.15
N MET A 192 0.82 35.06 -1.18
CA MET A 192 0.42 33.78 -0.57
C MET A 192 1.13 32.59 -1.22
N VAL A 193 1.21 32.56 -2.55
CA VAL A 193 1.96 31.52 -3.28
C VAL A 193 3.43 31.53 -2.88
N LYS A 194 4.03 32.73 -2.75
CA LYS A 194 5.44 32.85 -2.32
C LYS A 194 5.65 32.32 -0.90
N LEU A 195 4.75 32.64 0.03
CA LEU A 195 4.84 32.14 1.41
C LEU A 195 4.65 30.61 1.47
N ALA A 196 3.70 30.06 0.70
CA ALA A 196 3.51 28.61 0.59
C ALA A 196 4.75 27.92 0.03
N ARG A 197 5.38 28.48 -1.02
CA ARG A 197 6.64 27.99 -1.57
C ARG A 197 7.76 27.94 -0.53
N GLN A 198 7.90 29.00 0.28
CA GLN A 198 8.90 29.00 1.35
C GLN A 198 8.67 27.93 2.42
N LEU A 199 7.40 27.57 2.70
CA LEU A 199 7.08 26.46 3.59
C LEU A 199 7.45 25.11 2.96
N ILE A 200 7.18 24.94 1.67
CA ILE A 200 7.56 23.73 0.92
C ILE A 200 9.08 23.56 0.93
N GLU A 201 9.84 24.63 0.59
CA GLU A 201 11.30 24.60 0.58
C GLU A 201 11.91 24.28 1.96
N ARG A 202 11.25 24.68 3.06
CA ARG A 202 11.68 24.32 4.42
C ARG A 202 11.41 22.87 4.80
N GLN A 203 10.41 22.26 4.18
CA GLN A 203 10.03 20.84 4.41
C GLN A 203 10.58 19.92 3.33
N GLU A 204 11.43 20.46 2.44
CA GLU A 204 12.08 19.66 1.43
C GLU A 204 12.93 18.58 2.08
N GLY A 205 12.71 17.35 1.68
CA GLY A 205 13.40 16.18 2.20
C GLY A 205 13.55 15.12 1.12
N ARG A 206 14.33 14.11 1.42
CA ARG A 206 14.44 12.93 0.56
C ARG A 206 13.46 11.88 1.05
N PHE A 207 12.76 11.24 0.11
CA PHE A 207 11.90 10.11 0.45
C PHE A 207 12.73 8.97 1.04
N GLU A 208 12.37 8.55 2.25
CA GLU A 208 12.89 7.36 2.91
C GLU A 208 11.77 6.31 3.00
N PRO A 209 12.05 5.01 2.76
CA PRO A 209 11.03 3.97 2.85
C PRO A 209 10.31 3.90 4.20
N ALA A 210 10.98 4.34 5.28
CA ALA A 210 10.39 4.42 6.62
C ALA A 210 9.25 5.45 6.71
N ASP A 211 9.21 6.46 5.83
CA ASP A 211 8.14 7.48 5.80
C ASP A 211 6.76 6.88 5.44
N SER A 212 6.75 5.65 4.88
CA SER A 212 5.53 4.94 4.49
C SER A 212 5.15 3.79 5.44
N GLU A 213 5.68 3.77 6.67
CA GLU A 213 5.27 2.79 7.67
C GLU A 213 3.81 3.02 8.12
N ASP A 214 3.06 1.91 8.22
CA ASP A 214 1.68 1.95 8.73
C ASP A 214 1.68 2.08 10.26
N HIS A 215 1.47 3.30 10.74
CA HIS A 215 1.35 3.58 12.17
C HIS A 215 0.13 2.90 12.82
N TYR A 216 -0.94 2.65 12.08
CA TYR A 216 -2.10 1.93 12.61
C TYR A 216 -1.74 0.47 12.91
N GLU A 217 -1.05 -0.19 11.99
CA GLU A 217 -0.63 -1.57 12.18
C GLU A 217 0.34 -1.70 13.37
N THR A 218 1.28 -0.77 13.50
CA THR A 218 2.21 -0.72 14.62
C THR A 218 1.46 -0.59 15.96
N ARG A 219 0.53 0.36 16.08
CA ARG A 219 -0.30 0.51 17.27
C ARG A 219 -1.18 -0.71 17.55
N LEU A 220 -1.74 -1.32 16.51
CA LEU A 220 -2.56 -2.52 16.66
C LEU A 220 -1.76 -3.70 17.20
N ARG A 221 -0.50 -3.86 16.78
CA ARG A 221 0.45 -4.84 17.33
C ARG A 221 0.72 -4.60 18.81
N GLU A 222 0.91 -3.34 19.22
CA GLU A 222 1.08 -2.95 20.63
C GLU A 222 -0.17 -3.29 21.45
N VAL A 223 -1.37 -2.98 20.93
CA VAL A 223 -2.64 -3.33 21.55
C VAL A 223 -2.79 -4.84 21.77
N ILE A 224 -2.44 -5.63 20.75
CA ILE A 224 -2.49 -7.10 20.83
C ILE A 224 -1.48 -7.59 21.89
N ALA A 225 -0.25 -7.06 21.88
CA ALA A 225 0.78 -7.45 22.84
C ALA A 225 0.39 -7.11 24.28
N ALA A 226 -0.21 -5.94 24.53
CA ALA A 226 -0.69 -5.56 25.85
C ALA A 226 -1.86 -6.45 26.32
N LYS A 227 -2.81 -6.77 25.44
CA LYS A 227 -3.89 -7.72 25.74
C LYS A 227 -3.38 -9.12 26.07
N LEU A 228 -2.36 -9.61 25.37
CA LEU A 228 -1.75 -10.90 25.65
C LEU A 228 -1.07 -10.94 27.03
N LYS A 229 -0.55 -9.80 27.51
CA LYS A 229 0.03 -9.66 28.85
C LYS A 229 -1.00 -9.42 29.96
N GLY A 230 -2.29 -9.20 29.60
CA GLY A 230 -3.33 -8.84 30.55
C GLY A 230 -3.26 -7.37 31.02
N GLU A 231 -2.48 -6.54 30.34
CA GLU A 231 -2.35 -5.12 30.63
C GLU A 231 -3.54 -4.36 30.01
N GLY A 232 -4.22 -3.51 30.82
CA GLY A 232 -5.25 -2.60 30.32
C GLY A 232 -4.64 -1.53 29.43
N ILE A 233 -5.24 -1.30 28.27
CA ILE A 233 -4.81 -0.22 27.35
C ILE A 233 -5.65 1.00 27.66
N THR A 234 -5.00 2.10 28.05
CA THR A 234 -5.62 3.41 28.04
C THR A 234 -5.53 3.92 26.60
N PRO A 235 -6.64 4.11 25.87
CA PRO A 235 -6.59 4.70 24.54
C PRO A 235 -6.08 6.14 24.70
N GLU A 236 -4.89 6.41 24.24
CA GLU A 236 -4.46 7.78 23.99
C GLU A 236 -5.33 8.29 22.83
N ALA A 237 -6.28 9.17 23.17
CA ALA A 237 -7.14 9.76 22.16
C ALA A 237 -6.25 10.49 21.15
N PRO A 238 -6.38 10.21 19.85
CA PRO A 238 -5.64 10.96 18.85
C PRO A 238 -6.00 12.44 19.05
N GLU A 239 -4.99 13.28 19.19
CA GLU A 239 -5.21 14.73 19.16
C GLU A 239 -5.89 15.06 17.84
N THR A 240 -7.18 15.27 17.90
CA THR A 240 -7.94 15.76 16.75
C THR A 240 -7.31 17.11 16.38
N PRO A 241 -6.75 17.25 15.17
CA PRO A 241 -6.28 18.52 14.73
C PRO A 241 -7.46 19.48 14.83
N ARG A 242 -7.31 20.52 15.65
CA ARG A 242 -8.32 21.59 15.74
C ARG A 242 -8.54 22.08 14.33
N ARG A 243 -9.74 21.87 13.80
CA ARG A 243 -10.23 22.52 12.59
C ARG A 243 -10.43 24.00 12.95
N ASP A 244 -9.32 24.71 13.11
CA ASP A 244 -9.37 26.14 13.08
C ASP A 244 -9.85 26.50 11.67
N ASN A 245 -11.05 27.05 11.58
CA ASN A 245 -11.51 27.70 10.38
C ASN A 245 -10.45 28.73 10.04
N VAL A 246 -9.64 28.45 9.01
CA VAL A 246 -8.59 29.37 8.57
C VAL A 246 -9.29 30.56 7.92
N ILE A 247 -9.72 31.50 8.77
CA ILE A 247 -10.36 32.75 8.35
C ILE A 247 -9.33 33.69 7.70
N ASP A 248 -8.04 33.50 8.02
CA ASP A 248 -6.93 34.23 7.44
C ASP A 248 -5.77 33.30 7.08
N LEU A 249 -5.77 32.85 5.84
CA LEU A 249 -4.72 31.98 5.28
C LEU A 249 -3.33 32.66 5.35
N MET A 250 -3.27 34.00 5.15
CA MET A 250 -2.04 34.79 5.22
C MET A 250 -1.45 34.76 6.63
N ALA A 251 -2.28 34.95 7.66
CA ALA A 251 -1.84 34.88 9.05
C ALA A 251 -1.39 33.48 9.43
N ALA A 252 -2.10 32.42 8.97
CA ALA A 252 -1.72 31.03 9.19
C ALA A 252 -0.39 30.67 8.55
N LEU A 253 -0.14 31.08 7.31
CA LEU A 253 1.12 30.86 6.61
C LEU A 253 2.28 31.59 7.31
N LYS A 254 2.11 32.86 7.71
CA LYS A 254 3.11 33.63 8.47
C LYS A 254 3.39 33.00 9.84
N ALA A 255 2.37 32.51 10.54
CA ALA A 255 2.53 31.85 11.83
C ALA A 255 3.30 30.51 11.72
N SER A 256 3.03 29.71 10.67
CA SER A 256 3.74 28.47 10.40
C SER A 256 5.21 28.71 10.06
N LEU A 257 5.50 29.76 9.31
CA LEU A 257 6.88 30.18 9.02
C LEU A 257 7.65 30.62 10.29
N ARG A 258 6.98 31.25 11.27
CA ARG A 258 7.59 31.63 12.55
C ARG A 258 7.83 30.43 13.48
N ARG A 259 6.87 29.50 13.61
CA ARG A 259 6.99 28.30 14.45
C ARG A 259 8.10 27.34 14.00
N GLY A 260 8.36 27.20 12.71
CA GLY A 260 9.44 26.37 12.18
C GLY A 260 10.85 26.91 12.45
N GLY A 261 10.99 28.12 13.02
CA GLY A 261 12.29 28.68 13.44
C GLY A 261 12.75 28.22 14.83
N ASP A 262 11.83 27.79 15.70
CA ASP A 262 12.13 27.46 17.10
C ASP A 262 12.37 25.96 17.37
N THR A 263 12.21 25.09 16.37
CA THR A 263 12.41 23.62 16.55
C THR A 263 13.80 23.10 16.19
N ALA A 264 14.72 23.99 15.78
CA ALA A 264 16.09 23.58 15.43
C ALA A 264 17.07 23.54 16.62
N GLU A 265 16.64 23.90 17.86
CA GLU A 265 17.54 23.94 19.02
C GLU A 265 16.86 23.44 20.30
N ALA A 266 16.61 22.12 20.40
CA ALA A 266 16.42 21.44 21.67
C ALA A 266 16.70 19.95 21.58
N ALA A 267 17.96 19.57 21.50
CA ALA A 267 18.39 18.25 21.97
C ALA A 267 18.38 18.28 23.51
N PRO A 268 17.68 17.37 24.21
CA PRO A 268 17.76 17.33 25.66
C PRO A 268 19.06 16.66 26.10
N SER A 269 20.06 17.45 26.48
CA SER A 269 21.17 16.98 27.29
C SER A 269 20.63 16.63 28.67
N GLY A 270 20.60 15.35 29.00
CA GLY A 270 20.25 14.87 30.31
C GLY A 270 21.25 15.35 31.37
N SER A 271 20.76 16.08 32.35
CA SER A 271 21.43 16.29 33.62
C SER A 271 20.41 16.10 34.74
N ARG A 272 20.47 14.94 35.36
CA ARG A 272 19.85 14.66 36.64
C ARG A 272 20.43 15.62 37.67
N LYS A 273 19.61 16.51 38.23
CA LYS A 273 19.88 17.13 39.52
C LYS A 273 18.82 16.69 40.53
N ALA A 274 19.34 16.00 41.55
CA ALA A 274 18.59 15.57 42.71
C ALA A 274 18.02 16.77 43.49
N ALA A 275 16.77 16.69 43.92
CA ALA A 275 16.15 17.64 44.84
C ALA A 275 16.22 17.08 46.28
N PRO A 276 16.44 17.92 47.29
CA PRO A 276 16.69 17.46 48.67
C PRO A 276 15.40 17.18 49.43
N ALA A 277 15.52 16.19 50.30
CA ALA A 277 14.50 15.80 51.26
C ALA A 277 14.15 16.95 52.22
N ARG A 278 12.86 17.16 52.48
CA ARG A 278 12.36 17.98 53.59
C ARG A 278 11.60 17.12 54.58
N ARG A 279 12.18 17.12 55.78
CA ARG A 279 11.78 16.40 56.99
C ARG A 279 10.57 17.05 57.68
N LYS A 280 9.74 16.18 58.26
CA LYS A 280 9.00 16.28 59.51
C LYS A 280 7.90 17.34 59.74
N ALA A 281 6.75 16.85 60.10
CA ALA A 281 6.27 17.07 61.49
C ALA A 281 5.12 16.10 61.82
N ALA A 282 5.22 15.52 63.01
CA ALA A 282 4.26 14.64 63.65
C ALA A 282 3.28 15.44 64.52
N ALA A 283 2.00 15.00 64.59
CA ALA A 283 1.09 15.17 65.77
C ALA A 283 -0.04 14.17 65.54
N LYS A 284 -0.12 13.17 66.27
CA LYS A 284 -0.61 12.80 67.63
C LYS A 284 -2.14 12.97 67.81
N ARG A 285 -2.73 11.81 68.17
CA ARG A 285 -3.98 11.55 68.93
C ARG A 285 -5.31 11.75 68.22
N SER A 286 -6.32 10.90 68.35
CA SER A 286 -6.79 10.01 69.42
C SER A 286 -7.88 9.07 68.87
N ALA A 287 -7.90 7.84 69.33
CA ALA A 287 -9.13 7.02 69.36
C ALA A 287 -9.96 7.44 70.61
N PRO A 288 -11.24 7.05 70.78
CA PRO A 288 -11.71 5.68 70.75
C PRO A 288 -13.18 5.44 70.33
N SER A 289 -13.47 4.19 70.16
CA SER A 289 -14.55 3.36 70.77
C SER A 289 -15.95 3.30 70.12
N ARG A 290 -16.31 2.03 69.85
CA ARG A 290 -17.60 1.33 70.20
C ARG A 290 -18.87 1.77 69.48
N ARG A 291 -19.63 0.91 68.93
CA ARG A 291 -20.34 -0.34 69.25
C ARG A 291 -21.45 -0.55 68.21
N ARG A 292 -21.62 -1.81 67.84
CA ARG A 292 -22.89 -2.57 67.66
C ARG A 292 -24.05 -1.96 66.85
N ALA A 293 -24.42 -2.59 65.77
CA ALA A 293 -25.46 -3.59 65.69
C ALA A 293 -25.33 -4.37 64.40
#